data_16662138c79f534332e3483b70937d0e
#
_entry.id   16662138c79f534332e3483b70937d0e
#
_cell.length_a   1.000
_cell.length_b   1.000
_cell.length_c   1.000
_cell.angle_alpha   90.00
_cell.angle_beta   90.00
_cell.angle_gamma   90.00
#
_symmetry.space_group_name_H-M   'P 1'
#
loop_
_entity.id
_entity.type
_entity.pdbx_description
1 polymer ?
#
loop_
_entity_poly.entity_id
_entity_poly.type
_entity_poly.pdbx_seq_one_letter_code
_entity_poly.pdbx_strand_id
1 'polypeptide(L)'
;MQDILDLAKKNNVSIHYVLKDEELKAVENLKYKCYYIGSGKYGKYGIKVALDDVTFLIPFNISNKYERDFYKRCIQSDVLLLSKSGSKKVNSQDFISAVKPKNAIVSTSSEDYSEKEVLGILNNYKINLYNTKADGMITIKTVDKGYEIEKYVGGDIFAEFR
;
A
#
# COMPACT_ATOMS: atom_id res chain seq x y z
N MET A 1 11.38 -9.20 -18.57
CA MET A 1 10.09 -8.58 -18.99
C MET A 1 9.47 -9.29 -20.18
N GLN A 2 10.29 -9.69 -21.18
CA GLN A 2 9.79 -10.44 -22.34
C GLN A 2 9.10 -11.75 -21.92
N ASP A 3 9.68 -12.50 -21.01
CA ASP A 3 9.14 -13.79 -20.51
C ASP A 3 7.72 -13.67 -19.93
N ILE A 4 7.42 -12.54 -19.23
CA ILE A 4 6.08 -12.29 -18.68
C ILE A 4 5.08 -12.01 -19.79
N LEU A 5 5.48 -11.24 -20.82
CA LEU A 5 4.62 -10.95 -21.98
C LEU A 5 4.32 -12.21 -22.77
N ASP A 6 5.33 -13.07 -22.96
CA ASP A 6 5.18 -14.33 -23.68
C ASP A 6 4.29 -15.32 -22.88
N LEU A 7 4.44 -15.36 -21.57
CA LEU A 7 3.60 -16.17 -20.69
C LEU A 7 2.13 -15.69 -20.70
N ALA A 8 1.90 -14.38 -20.62
CA ALA A 8 0.57 -13.80 -20.69
C ALA A 8 -0.10 -14.11 -22.04
N LYS A 9 0.63 -13.95 -23.14
CA LYS A 9 0.15 -14.29 -24.48
C LYS A 9 -0.20 -15.78 -24.62
N LYS A 10 0.68 -16.67 -24.11
CA LYS A 10 0.45 -18.13 -24.12
C LYS A 10 -0.81 -18.53 -23.35
N ASN A 11 -1.15 -17.82 -22.29
CA ASN A 11 -2.30 -18.09 -21.44
C ASN A 11 -3.52 -17.22 -21.74
N ASN A 12 -3.53 -16.48 -22.84
CA ASN A 12 -4.61 -15.56 -23.23
C ASN A 12 -4.93 -14.52 -22.13
N VAL A 13 -3.92 -14.06 -21.39
CA VAL A 13 -4.07 -13.03 -20.37
C VAL A 13 -3.85 -11.66 -21.00
N SER A 14 -4.84 -10.78 -20.89
CA SER A 14 -4.72 -9.40 -21.34
C SER A 14 -3.80 -8.60 -20.43
N ILE A 15 -2.90 -7.83 -21.03
CA ILE A 15 -2.01 -6.91 -20.32
C ILE A 15 -2.49 -5.48 -20.55
N HIS A 16 -2.76 -4.78 -19.46
CA HIS A 16 -3.12 -3.37 -19.47
C HIS A 16 -1.96 -2.52 -18.96
N TYR A 17 -1.59 -1.50 -19.74
CA TYR A 17 -0.51 -0.58 -19.37
C TYR A 17 -1.09 0.71 -18.82
N VAL A 18 -0.81 1.01 -17.57
CA VAL A 18 -1.20 2.26 -16.93
C VAL A 18 -0.16 3.34 -17.26
N LEU A 19 -0.51 4.30 -18.09
CA LEU A 19 0.38 5.40 -18.54
C LEU A 19 -0.08 6.78 -18.04
N LYS A 20 -1.16 6.83 -17.30
CA LYS A 20 -1.77 8.03 -16.68
C LYS A 20 -2.56 7.60 -15.46
N ASP A 21 -3.04 8.56 -14.67
CA ASP A 21 -3.97 8.25 -13.59
C ASP A 21 -5.21 7.56 -14.14
N GLU A 22 -5.59 6.44 -13.55
CA GLU A 22 -6.68 5.61 -14.07
C GLU A 22 -7.42 4.94 -12.90
N GLU A 23 -8.74 4.87 -13.03
CA GLU A 23 -9.59 4.16 -12.09
C GLU A 23 -10.12 2.88 -12.74
N LEU A 24 -9.94 1.77 -12.05
CA LEU A 24 -10.36 0.45 -12.48
C LEU A 24 -11.36 -0.12 -11.46
N LYS A 25 -12.48 -0.61 -11.94
CA LYS A 25 -13.46 -1.34 -11.14
C LYS A 25 -13.23 -2.83 -11.32
N ALA A 26 -12.83 -3.53 -10.26
CA ALA A 26 -12.59 -4.97 -10.33
C ALA A 26 -13.87 -5.77 -10.14
N VAL A 27 -14.60 -5.45 -9.07
CA VAL A 27 -15.92 -6.01 -8.73
C VAL A 27 -16.78 -4.91 -8.12
N GLU A 28 -18.00 -5.21 -7.76
CA GLU A 28 -18.98 -4.19 -7.35
C GLU A 28 -18.50 -3.28 -6.21
N ASN A 29 -17.90 -3.87 -5.17
CA ASN A 29 -17.43 -3.17 -3.96
C ASN A 29 -15.92 -2.90 -3.93
N LEU A 30 -15.16 -3.24 -4.98
CA LEU A 30 -13.71 -3.11 -5.03
C LEU A 30 -13.30 -2.25 -6.22
N LYS A 31 -12.72 -1.09 -5.91
CA LYS A 31 -12.20 -0.12 -6.89
C LYS A 31 -10.71 0.10 -6.67
N TYR A 32 -9.98 0.27 -7.75
CA TYR A 32 -8.58 0.69 -7.73
C TYR A 32 -8.42 2.02 -8.43
N LYS A 33 -7.63 2.90 -7.85
CA LYS A 33 -7.13 4.08 -8.55
C LYS A 33 -5.62 4.00 -8.63
N CYS A 34 -5.13 3.83 -9.84
CA CYS A 34 -3.71 3.85 -10.15
C CYS A 34 -3.29 5.30 -10.38
N TYR A 35 -2.26 5.74 -9.66
CA TYR A 35 -1.62 7.04 -9.85
C TYR A 35 -0.31 6.86 -10.57
N TYR A 36 -0.19 7.48 -11.73
CA TYR A 36 1.04 7.50 -12.50
C TYR A 36 1.83 8.78 -12.22
N ILE A 37 3.10 8.64 -11.83
CA ILE A 37 3.94 9.75 -11.41
C ILE A 37 5.22 9.77 -12.22
N GLY A 38 5.47 10.89 -12.90
CA GLY A 38 6.61 11.03 -13.79
C GLY A 38 6.20 11.05 -15.26
N SER A 39 7.10 10.62 -16.13
CA SER A 39 6.88 10.62 -17.58
C SER A 39 7.50 9.41 -18.26
N GLY A 40 6.88 8.97 -19.35
CA GLY A 40 7.36 7.86 -20.18
C GLY A 40 7.41 6.52 -19.43
N LYS A 41 8.13 5.56 -19.96
CA LYS A 41 8.21 4.17 -19.44
C LYS A 41 8.86 4.00 -18.06
N TYR A 42 9.41 5.06 -17.49
CA TYR A 42 10.08 5.05 -16.18
C TYR A 42 9.24 5.69 -15.07
N GLY A 43 7.95 5.88 -15.30
CA GLY A 43 7.03 6.38 -14.29
C GLY A 43 7.03 5.54 -13.02
N LYS A 44 6.63 6.16 -11.92
CA LYS A 44 6.38 5.52 -10.64
C LYS A 44 4.87 5.38 -10.46
N TYR A 45 4.47 4.45 -9.66
CA TYR A 45 3.06 4.17 -9.42
C TYR A 45 2.74 4.20 -7.94
N GLY A 46 1.53 4.61 -7.63
CA GLY A 46 0.88 4.35 -6.37
C GLY A 46 -0.53 3.84 -6.65
N ILE A 47 -1.03 2.99 -5.78
CA ILE A 47 -2.39 2.48 -5.90
C ILE A 47 -3.16 2.84 -4.65
N LYS A 48 -4.34 3.43 -4.84
CA LYS A 48 -5.36 3.51 -3.80
C LYS A 48 -6.41 2.45 -4.09
N VAL A 49 -6.67 1.62 -3.11
CA VAL A 49 -7.71 0.59 -3.15
C VAL A 49 -8.85 1.08 -2.28
N ALA A 50 -10.08 0.99 -2.75
CA ALA A 50 -11.28 1.18 -1.95
C ALA A 50 -12.06 -0.14 -1.97
N LEU A 51 -12.26 -0.70 -0.79
CA LEU A 51 -13.08 -1.89 -0.56
C LEU A 51 -14.18 -1.50 0.42
N ASP A 52 -15.42 -1.51 -0.03
CA ASP A 52 -16.55 -0.93 0.70
C ASP A 52 -16.21 0.51 1.14
N ASP A 53 -16.29 0.81 2.43
CA ASP A 53 -15.99 2.12 3.01
C ASP A 53 -14.52 2.27 3.48
N VAL A 54 -13.67 1.26 3.23
CA VAL A 54 -12.27 1.25 3.68
C VAL A 54 -11.32 1.55 2.54
N THR A 55 -10.36 2.40 2.81
CA THR A 55 -9.39 2.82 1.81
C THR A 55 -7.96 2.48 2.21
N PHE A 56 -7.20 1.94 1.25
CA PHE A 56 -5.80 1.54 1.39
C PHE A 56 -4.94 2.33 0.42
N LEU A 57 -3.79 2.80 0.85
CA LEU A 57 -2.81 3.44 -0.01
C LEU A 57 -1.51 2.64 -0.06
N ILE A 58 -1.10 2.28 -1.27
CA ILE A 58 0.12 1.53 -1.57
C ILE A 58 1.01 2.38 -2.48
N PRO A 59 2.01 3.10 -1.95
CA PRO A 59 2.77 4.10 -2.73
C PRO A 59 3.97 3.55 -3.52
N PHE A 60 4.26 2.25 -3.52
CA PHE A 60 5.30 1.58 -4.34
C PHE A 60 6.62 2.33 -4.52
N ASN A 61 7.37 2.58 -3.49
CA ASN A 61 8.69 3.21 -3.57
C ASN A 61 8.73 4.59 -4.27
N ILE A 62 7.69 5.37 -4.12
CA ILE A 62 7.69 6.75 -4.57
C ILE A 62 8.71 7.52 -3.72
N SER A 63 9.79 8.01 -4.30
CA SER A 63 10.82 8.77 -3.57
C SER A 63 10.32 10.15 -3.18
N ASN A 64 10.92 10.77 -2.17
CA ASN A 64 10.58 12.12 -1.69
C ASN A 64 10.45 13.17 -2.81
N LYS A 65 11.26 13.03 -3.87
CA LYS A 65 11.18 13.88 -5.05
C LYS A 65 9.80 13.88 -5.70
N TYR A 66 9.12 12.74 -5.68
CA TYR A 66 7.82 12.53 -6.31
C TYR A 66 6.66 12.45 -5.30
N GLU A 67 6.94 12.34 -4.01
CA GLU A 67 5.91 12.30 -2.97
C GLU A 67 4.99 13.52 -3.04
N ARG A 68 5.57 14.71 -3.25
CA ARG A 68 4.81 15.96 -3.30
C ARG A 68 3.76 15.97 -4.41
N ASP A 69 4.09 15.48 -5.59
CA ASP A 69 3.13 15.38 -6.70
C ASP A 69 2.10 14.30 -6.44
N PHE A 70 2.50 13.25 -5.73
CA PHE A 70 1.63 12.16 -5.37
C PHE A 70 0.62 12.57 -4.32
N TYR A 71 1.04 13.12 -3.19
CA TYR A 71 0.11 13.46 -2.13
C TYR A 71 -0.79 14.67 -2.44
N LYS A 72 -0.45 15.49 -3.40
CA LYS A 72 -1.35 16.53 -3.91
C LYS A 72 -2.56 15.99 -4.66
N ARG A 73 -2.44 14.79 -5.22
CA ARG A 73 -3.48 14.16 -6.06
C ARG A 73 -4.27 13.09 -5.33
N CYS A 74 -3.63 12.56 -4.32
CA CYS A 74 -4.17 11.39 -3.64
C CYS A 74 -4.43 11.67 -2.22
N ILE A 75 -5.32 11.63 -1.46
CA ILE A 75 -5.02 11.31 -0.53
C ILE A 75 -5.47 10.72 0.63
N GLN A 76 -6.29 11.06 1.45
CA GLN A 76 -6.66 10.45 2.70
C GLN A 76 -6.98 8.96 2.50
N SER A 77 -6.44 8.12 3.36
CA SER A 77 -6.68 6.68 3.33
C SER A 77 -6.66 6.13 4.75
N ASP A 78 -7.50 5.16 5.05
CA ASP A 78 -7.59 4.58 6.39
C ASP A 78 -6.33 3.79 6.75
N VAL A 79 -5.75 3.12 5.75
CA VAL A 79 -4.56 2.29 5.91
C VAL A 79 -3.48 2.72 4.91
N LEU A 80 -2.27 2.90 5.41
CA LEU A 80 -1.08 3.21 4.60
C LEU A 80 -0.07 2.06 4.66
N LEU A 81 0.31 1.50 3.52
CA LEU A 81 1.46 0.62 3.44
C LEU A 81 2.73 1.47 3.33
N LEU A 82 3.62 1.38 4.34
CA LEU A 82 4.88 2.10 4.33
C LEU A 82 5.83 1.53 3.27
N SER A 83 6.40 2.40 2.47
CA SER A 83 7.35 2.02 1.43
C SER A 83 8.72 1.67 2.02
N LYS A 84 9.46 0.78 1.35
CA LYS A 84 10.85 0.40 1.70
C LYS A 84 11.04 0.15 3.18
N SER A 85 10.23 -0.72 3.75
CA SER A 85 10.30 -1.10 5.16
C SER A 85 10.34 0.10 6.12
N GLY A 86 9.58 1.15 5.82
CA GLY A 86 9.48 2.34 6.66
C GLY A 86 10.66 3.32 6.56
N SER A 87 11.41 3.32 5.45
CA SER A 87 12.50 4.28 5.27
C SER A 87 11.99 5.73 5.14
N LYS A 88 12.65 6.67 5.82
CA LYS A 88 12.37 8.11 5.74
C LYS A 88 12.54 8.71 4.36
N LYS A 89 13.33 8.05 3.49
CA LYS A 89 13.55 8.50 2.11
C LYS A 89 12.29 8.39 1.23
N VAL A 90 11.26 7.74 1.73
CA VAL A 90 10.00 7.46 0.99
C VAL A 90 8.76 7.48 1.87
N ASN A 91 8.85 8.00 3.09
CA ASN A 91 7.76 8.13 4.04
C ASN A 91 7.95 9.45 4.81
N SER A 92 7.93 10.57 4.11
CA SER A 92 8.14 11.89 4.72
C SER A 92 6.97 12.28 5.64
N GLN A 93 7.24 13.18 6.57
CA GLN A 93 6.19 13.73 7.46
C GLN A 93 5.07 14.39 6.66
N ASP A 94 5.41 15.16 5.62
CA ASP A 94 4.41 15.82 4.77
C ASP A 94 3.50 14.81 4.09
N PHE A 95 4.08 13.70 3.59
CA PHE A 95 3.32 12.63 2.97
C PHE A 95 2.39 11.95 3.98
N ILE A 96 2.90 11.50 5.11
CA ILE A 96 2.10 10.81 6.15
C ILE A 96 0.99 11.74 6.67
N SER A 97 1.30 13.02 6.90
CA SER A 97 0.31 14.00 7.38
C SER A 97 -0.78 14.31 6.34
N ALA A 98 -0.46 14.24 5.05
CA ALA A 98 -1.43 14.43 3.96
C ALA A 98 -2.36 13.21 3.81
N VAL A 99 -1.82 12.00 3.94
CA VAL A 99 -2.59 10.75 3.87
C VAL A 99 -3.51 10.59 5.08
N LYS A 100 -3.09 11.02 6.26
CA LYS A 100 -3.82 10.91 7.55
C LYS A 100 -4.34 9.50 7.84
N PRO A 101 -3.53 8.46 7.73
CA PRO A 101 -4.01 7.10 7.96
C PRO A 101 -4.31 6.90 9.45
N LYS A 102 -5.26 6.03 9.77
CA LYS A 102 -5.47 5.53 11.13
C LYS A 102 -4.46 4.44 11.47
N ASN A 103 -4.10 3.65 10.47
CA ASN A 103 -3.20 2.51 10.61
C ASN A 103 -2.13 2.54 9.51
N ALA A 104 -0.91 2.20 9.89
CA ALA A 104 0.20 2.00 8.96
C ALA A 104 0.69 0.55 9.04
N ILE A 105 1.04 -0.03 7.90
CA ILE A 105 1.60 -1.37 7.83
C ILE A 105 3.01 -1.26 7.25
N VAL A 106 3.96 -1.94 7.89
CA VAL A 106 5.30 -2.13 7.33
C VAL A 106 5.52 -3.59 7.03
N SER A 107 5.80 -3.88 5.76
CA SER A 107 6.20 -5.21 5.31
C SER A 107 7.72 -5.32 5.37
N THR A 108 8.22 -6.19 6.24
CA THR A 108 9.66 -6.38 6.45
C THR A 108 9.96 -7.76 7.03
N SER A 109 11.17 -8.24 6.76
CA SER A 109 11.75 -9.43 7.40
C SER A 109 12.78 -9.06 8.47
N SER A 110 13.15 -7.79 8.61
CA SER A 110 14.14 -7.29 9.55
C SER A 110 13.50 -6.80 10.85
N GLU A 111 14.23 -6.92 11.96
CA GLU A 111 13.83 -6.33 13.25
C GLU A 111 13.97 -4.80 13.22
N ASP A 112 15.00 -4.29 12.53
CA ASP A 112 15.21 -2.86 12.28
C ASP A 112 14.38 -2.37 11.09
N TYR A 113 13.08 -2.35 11.24
CA TYR A 113 12.16 -2.18 10.12
C TYR A 113 11.79 -0.74 9.79
N SER A 114 11.86 0.17 10.70
CA SER A 114 11.52 1.58 10.43
C SER A 114 12.54 2.51 11.04
N GLU A 115 12.89 3.54 10.29
CA GLU A 115 13.77 4.57 10.83
C GLU A 115 13.08 5.29 12.00
N LYS A 116 13.84 5.62 13.04
CA LYS A 116 13.32 6.27 14.28
C LYS A 116 12.48 7.51 14.00
N GLU A 117 12.85 8.24 12.94
CA GLU A 117 12.12 9.43 12.50
C GLU A 117 10.70 9.09 12.02
N VAL A 118 10.55 8.02 11.24
CA VAL A 118 9.21 7.58 10.77
C VAL A 118 8.37 7.09 11.96
N LEU A 119 8.97 6.35 12.90
CA LEU A 119 8.28 5.94 14.13
C LEU A 119 7.84 7.16 14.95
N GLY A 120 8.69 8.18 15.06
CA GLY A 120 8.34 9.45 15.73
C GLY A 120 7.16 10.15 15.05
N ILE A 121 7.12 10.18 13.71
CA ILE A 121 6.01 10.75 12.94
C ILE A 121 4.72 9.97 13.24
N LEU A 122 4.74 8.65 13.15
CA LEU A 122 3.55 7.82 13.41
C LEU A 122 2.99 8.04 14.82
N ASN A 123 3.88 8.09 15.83
CA ASN A 123 3.51 8.37 17.22
C ASN A 123 2.87 9.76 17.38
N ASN A 124 3.47 10.79 16.81
CA ASN A 124 2.97 12.17 16.90
C ASN A 124 1.56 12.32 16.30
N TYR A 125 1.27 11.57 15.24
CA TYR A 125 -0.05 11.56 14.61
C TYR A 125 -0.99 10.49 15.16
N LYS A 126 -0.58 9.73 16.20
CA LYS A 126 -1.36 8.63 16.80
C LYS A 126 -1.77 7.56 15.79
N ILE A 127 -0.89 7.24 14.87
CA ILE A 127 -1.11 6.21 13.85
C ILE A 127 -0.65 4.87 14.42
N ASN A 128 -1.53 3.88 14.41
CA ASN A 128 -1.16 2.52 14.83
C ASN A 128 -0.23 1.88 13.78
N LEU A 129 0.84 1.24 14.23
CA LEU A 129 1.78 0.54 13.36
C LEU A 129 1.66 -0.97 13.52
N TYR A 130 1.53 -1.65 12.39
CA TYR A 130 1.56 -3.10 12.26
C TYR A 130 2.79 -3.53 11.47
N ASN A 131 3.48 -4.57 11.94
CA ASN A 131 4.75 -5.02 11.38
C ASN A 131 4.72 -6.50 11.08
N THR A 132 4.86 -6.89 9.81
CA THR A 132 4.80 -8.31 9.41
C THR A 132 5.84 -9.21 10.05
N LYS A 133 6.99 -8.68 10.50
CA LYS A 133 8.00 -9.45 11.24
C LYS A 133 7.55 -9.78 12.66
N ALA A 134 6.94 -8.82 13.35
CA ALA A 134 6.50 -9.00 14.72
C ALA A 134 5.08 -9.57 14.82
N ASP A 135 4.19 -9.12 13.95
CA ASP A 135 2.77 -9.40 13.97
C ASP A 135 2.36 -10.57 13.03
N GLY A 136 3.32 -11.10 12.25
CA GLY A 136 3.07 -12.18 11.29
C GLY A 136 2.22 -11.72 10.10
N MET A 137 1.26 -12.53 9.69
CA MET A 137 0.30 -12.15 8.66
C MET A 137 -0.68 -11.11 9.23
N ILE A 138 -0.87 -10.04 8.48
CA ILE A 138 -1.83 -8.97 8.83
C ILE A 138 -2.99 -9.05 7.85
N THR A 139 -4.17 -9.32 8.37
CA THR A 139 -5.40 -9.39 7.59
C THR A 139 -6.30 -8.22 7.96
N ILE A 140 -6.88 -7.57 6.95
CA ILE A 140 -7.86 -6.51 7.14
C ILE A 140 -9.18 -7.00 6.56
N LYS A 141 -10.21 -7.04 7.39
CA LYS A 141 -11.55 -7.48 7.03
C LYS A 141 -12.51 -6.31 7.11
N THR A 142 -13.30 -6.09 6.08
CA THR A 142 -14.43 -5.16 6.15
C THR A 142 -15.56 -5.77 6.99
N VAL A 143 -16.17 -4.95 7.80
CA VAL A 143 -17.32 -5.29 8.65
C VAL A 143 -18.42 -4.24 8.45
N ASP A 144 -19.64 -4.48 8.95
CA ASP A 144 -20.79 -3.60 8.73
C ASP A 144 -20.53 -2.11 9.00
N LYS A 145 -19.59 -1.79 9.89
CA LYS A 145 -19.18 -0.40 10.20
C LYS A 145 -17.67 -0.26 10.29
N GLY A 146 -16.99 -0.23 9.14
CA GLY A 146 -15.56 -0.02 9.07
C GLY A 146 -14.76 -1.30 8.79
N TYR A 147 -13.73 -1.57 9.57
CA TYR A 147 -12.85 -2.72 9.37
C TYR A 147 -12.17 -3.16 10.67
N GLU A 148 -11.75 -4.42 10.68
CA GLU A 148 -10.95 -5.03 11.74
C GLU A 148 -9.59 -5.42 11.20
N ILE A 149 -8.57 -5.38 12.06
CA ILE A 149 -7.21 -5.84 11.72
C ILE A 149 -6.86 -7.01 12.61
N GLU A 150 -6.59 -8.15 11.99
CA GLU A 150 -6.18 -9.38 12.65
C GLU A 150 -4.69 -9.65 12.41
N LYS A 151 -4.03 -10.26 13.38
CA LYS A 151 -2.62 -10.62 13.37
C LYS A 151 -2.49 -12.12 13.60
N TYR A 152 -1.63 -12.77 12.81
CA TYR A 152 -1.38 -14.20 12.93
C TYR A 152 0.11 -14.46 13.13
N VAL A 153 0.51 -14.61 14.39
CA VAL A 153 1.89 -14.88 14.80
C VAL A 153 2.08 -16.37 15.05
N GLY A 154 2.58 -17.09 14.06
CA GLY A 154 2.91 -18.51 14.19
C GLY A 154 1.67 -19.43 14.21
N GLY A 155 1.70 -20.44 13.40
CA GLY A 155 0.61 -21.41 13.23
C GLY A 155 0.50 -21.85 11.77
N ASP A 156 -0.27 -22.88 11.49
CA ASP A 156 -0.56 -23.32 10.12
C ASP A 156 -1.53 -22.32 9.47
N ILE A 157 -0.96 -21.28 8.84
CA ILE A 157 -1.69 -20.20 8.14
C ILE A 157 -2.63 -20.79 7.08
N PHE A 158 -2.39 -22.02 6.64
CA PHE A 158 -3.20 -22.69 5.62
C PHE A 158 -4.31 -23.58 6.20
N ALA A 159 -4.42 -23.72 7.51
CA ALA A 159 -5.45 -24.55 8.12
C ALA A 159 -6.88 -24.02 7.88
N GLU A 160 -7.04 -22.70 7.78
CA GLU A 160 -8.32 -22.04 7.53
C GLU A 160 -8.73 -21.98 6.05
N PHE A 161 -7.83 -22.32 5.12
CA PHE A 161 -8.08 -22.30 3.67
C PHE A 161 -8.22 -23.71 3.06
N ARG A 162 -8.37 -24.75 3.89
CA ARG A 162 -8.60 -26.13 3.46
C ARG A 162 -10.06 -26.53 3.54
#